data_533afcd7fa5f5a3a877d646fac80aecb
#
_entry.id   533afcd7fa5f5a3a877d646fac80aecb
#
_cell.length_a   1.000
_cell.length_b   1.000
_cell.length_c   1.000
_cell.angle_alpha   90.00
_cell.angle_beta   90.00
_cell.angle_gamma   90.00
#
_symmetry.space_group_name_H-M   'P 1'
#
loop_
_entity.id
_entity.type
_entity.pdbx_description
1 polymer ?
#
loop_
_entity_poly.entity_id
_entity_poly.type
_entity_poly.pdbx_seq_one_letter_code
_entity_poly.pdbx_strand_id
1 'polypeptide(L)'
;MKMLEEHRCFEGWQQRWRHDSSTLNCPMTFSIFLPPPRDHTPPPVLYWLSGLTCNDENFTTKAGAQRVAAELGIVLVMPDTSPRGEKVANDDGYDLGQGAGFYLNATQPPWATHYRMYDYLRDELPALVQSQFNVSDRCAISGHSMGGHGALIMALKNPGKYTSVSAFAPIVNPCSVPWGIKAFSSYLGEDKNAWLEWDSCALMYASNAQDAIPTLIDQGDNDQFLADQLQPAVLAEAARQKAWPMTLRIQPGYDHSYYFIASFIEDHLRFHAQYLLK
;
A
#
# COMPACT_ATOMS: atom_id res chain seq x y z
N MET A 1 10.26 16.98 11.62
CA MET A 1 10.53 15.55 11.40
C MET A 1 11.73 15.13 12.25
N LYS A 2 11.71 13.93 12.83
CA LYS A 2 12.77 13.39 13.70
C LYS A 2 13.19 12.01 13.21
N MET A 3 14.47 11.80 12.98
CA MET A 3 15.03 10.49 12.70
C MET A 3 15.06 9.65 13.98
N LEU A 4 14.53 8.44 13.94
CA LEU A 4 14.49 7.51 15.04
C LEU A 4 15.62 6.49 14.97
N GLU A 5 15.88 5.98 13.75
CA GLU A 5 16.88 4.94 13.50
C GLU A 5 17.53 5.15 12.13
N GLU A 6 18.78 4.72 12.01
CA GLU A 6 19.53 4.69 10.76
C GLU A 6 20.49 3.51 10.72
N HIS A 7 20.45 2.74 9.64
CA HIS A 7 21.29 1.58 9.45
C HIS A 7 21.89 1.57 8.05
N ARG A 8 23.19 1.28 7.93
CA ARG A 8 23.83 1.02 6.64
C ARG A 8 23.29 -0.30 6.08
N CYS A 9 22.83 -0.30 4.83
CA CYS A 9 22.17 -1.45 4.22
C CYS A 9 22.40 -1.44 2.70
N PHE A 10 23.08 -2.46 2.14
CA PHE A 10 23.39 -2.60 0.71
C PHE A 10 23.94 -1.32 0.06
N GLU A 11 24.96 -0.74 0.66
CA GLU A 11 25.59 0.54 0.26
C GLU A 11 24.65 1.76 0.31
N GLY A 12 23.39 1.58 0.66
CA GLY A 12 22.40 2.59 0.94
C GLY A 12 22.15 2.79 2.43
N TRP A 13 21.03 3.39 2.76
CA TRP A 13 20.61 3.69 4.13
C TRP A 13 19.18 3.27 4.36
N GLN A 14 18.92 2.45 5.38
CA GLN A 14 17.59 2.21 5.92
C GLN A 14 17.38 3.17 7.08
N GLN A 15 16.35 4.01 7.00
CA GLN A 15 16.04 5.01 8.03
C GLN A 15 14.60 4.85 8.50
N ARG A 16 14.35 5.26 9.75
CA ARG A 16 13.02 5.36 10.34
C ARG A 16 12.79 6.77 10.86
N TRP A 17 11.66 7.36 10.51
CA TRP A 17 11.35 8.74 10.78
C TRP A 17 9.99 8.91 11.43
N ARG A 18 9.87 9.92 12.28
CA ARG A 18 8.62 10.36 12.91
C ARG A 18 8.35 11.83 12.58
N HIS A 19 7.09 12.15 12.30
CA HIS A 19 6.64 13.51 12.10
C HIS A 19 5.24 13.71 12.67
N ASP A 20 4.87 14.94 12.95
CA ASP A 20 3.50 15.30 13.32
C ASP A 20 2.69 15.47 12.04
N SER A 21 1.69 14.60 11.84
CA SER A 21 0.80 14.66 10.68
C SER A 21 -0.33 15.66 10.93
N SER A 22 -0.45 16.62 10.04
CA SER A 22 -1.59 17.55 10.03
C SER A 22 -2.87 16.89 9.50
N THR A 23 -2.72 15.93 8.57
CA THR A 23 -3.85 15.18 8.00
C THR A 23 -4.48 14.23 9.00
N LEU A 24 -3.66 13.54 9.78
CA LEU A 24 -4.11 12.54 10.76
C LEU A 24 -4.24 13.09 12.18
N ASN A 25 -3.82 14.34 12.43
CA ASN A 25 -3.84 14.98 13.74
C ASN A 25 -3.14 14.17 14.85
N CYS A 26 -2.08 13.45 14.48
CA CYS A 26 -1.28 12.65 15.42
C CYS A 26 0.14 12.45 14.87
N PRO A 27 1.11 12.04 15.72
CA PRO A 27 2.42 11.64 15.23
C PRO A 27 2.33 10.40 14.34
N MET A 28 3.03 10.43 13.21
CA MET A 28 3.13 9.31 12.28
C MET A 28 4.58 8.88 12.10
N THR A 29 4.75 7.59 11.86
CA THR A 29 6.06 6.97 11.58
C THR A 29 6.07 6.37 10.19
N PHE A 30 7.20 6.49 9.51
CA PHE A 30 7.47 5.77 8.27
C PHE A 30 8.94 5.34 8.22
N SER A 31 9.19 4.26 7.53
CA SER A 31 10.53 3.81 7.17
C SER A 31 10.84 4.17 5.72
N ILE A 32 12.10 4.46 5.42
CA ILE A 32 12.57 4.76 4.08
C ILE A 32 13.91 4.06 3.83
N PHE A 33 14.03 3.41 2.68
CA PHE A 33 15.30 2.94 2.17
C PHE A 33 15.79 3.85 1.05
N LEU A 34 16.96 4.42 1.24
CA LEU A 34 17.65 5.26 0.27
C LEU A 34 18.75 4.43 -0.40
N PRO A 35 18.63 4.12 -1.70
CA PRO A 35 19.66 3.38 -2.42
C PRO A 35 20.97 4.17 -2.51
N PRO A 36 22.11 3.52 -2.82
CA PRO A 36 23.33 4.24 -3.12
C PRO A 36 23.12 5.21 -4.29
N PRO A 37 23.69 6.43 -4.22
CA PRO A 37 23.53 7.41 -5.29
C PRO A 37 24.00 6.85 -6.63
N ARG A 38 23.23 7.10 -7.68
CA ARG A 38 23.57 6.78 -9.07
C ARG A 38 23.43 8.06 -9.87
N ASP A 39 24.48 8.46 -10.54
CA ASP A 39 24.51 9.67 -11.35
C ASP A 39 23.94 10.91 -10.61
N HIS A 40 23.50 11.90 -11.33
CA HIS A 40 22.91 13.12 -10.75
C HIS A 40 21.37 13.11 -10.79
N THR A 41 20.77 11.98 -11.18
CA THR A 41 19.30 11.87 -11.33
C THR A 41 18.66 11.43 -10.02
N PRO A 42 17.70 12.18 -9.48
CA PRO A 42 16.97 11.76 -8.29
C PRO A 42 16.26 10.41 -8.52
N PRO A 43 16.41 9.43 -7.59
CA PRO A 43 15.79 8.11 -7.74
C PRO A 43 14.27 8.18 -7.63
N PRO A 44 13.53 7.32 -8.36
CA PRO A 44 12.09 7.19 -8.23
C PRO A 44 11.71 6.45 -6.94
N VAL A 45 10.43 6.56 -6.57
CA VAL A 45 9.92 6.04 -5.30
C VAL A 45 8.93 4.90 -5.53
N LEU A 46 9.09 3.81 -4.78
CA LEU A 46 8.06 2.79 -4.58
C LEU A 46 7.48 2.92 -3.17
N TYR A 47 6.19 3.24 -3.06
CA TYR A 47 5.46 3.20 -1.81
C TYR A 47 4.97 1.79 -1.54
N TRP A 48 5.24 1.29 -0.33
CA TRP A 48 4.74 0.00 0.15
C TRP A 48 3.71 0.18 1.25
N LEU A 49 2.55 -0.45 1.09
CA LEU A 49 1.48 -0.46 2.08
C LEU A 49 1.36 -1.84 2.72
N SER A 50 1.52 -1.88 4.04
CA SER A 50 1.45 -3.13 4.81
C SER A 50 0.00 -3.53 5.15
N GLY A 51 -0.18 -4.80 5.52
CA GLY A 51 -1.46 -5.39 5.87
C GLY A 51 -1.89 -5.14 7.32
N LEU A 52 -2.99 -5.78 7.71
CA LEU A 52 -3.54 -5.75 9.07
C LEU A 52 -2.49 -6.09 10.11
N THR A 53 -2.52 -5.39 11.23
CA THR A 53 -1.63 -5.53 12.40
C THR A 53 -0.19 -5.07 12.21
N CYS A 54 0.22 -4.79 10.99
CA CYS A 54 1.57 -4.31 10.67
C CYS A 54 1.75 -2.82 10.98
N ASN A 55 3.01 -2.42 11.02
CA ASN A 55 3.45 -1.03 11.01
C ASN A 55 4.49 -0.80 9.90
N ASP A 56 5.27 0.25 9.97
CA ASP A 56 6.33 0.59 9.00
C ASP A 56 7.52 -0.39 9.02
N GLU A 57 7.69 -1.20 10.07
CA GLU A 57 8.85 -2.08 10.27
C GLU A 57 8.68 -3.49 9.70
N ASN A 58 7.44 -3.98 9.56
CA ASN A 58 7.23 -5.38 9.14
C ASN A 58 7.84 -5.68 7.77
N PHE A 59 7.49 -4.90 6.76
CA PHE A 59 8.08 -5.05 5.42
C PHE A 59 9.58 -4.74 5.45
N THR A 60 9.95 -3.66 6.12
CA THR A 60 11.34 -3.19 6.23
C THR A 60 12.29 -4.30 6.67
N THR A 61 11.88 -5.10 7.66
CA THR A 61 12.73 -6.13 8.28
C THR A 61 12.54 -7.52 7.68
N LYS A 62 11.39 -7.82 7.05
CA LYS A 62 11.02 -9.18 6.67
C LYS A 62 11.01 -9.46 5.16
N ALA A 63 10.83 -8.45 4.34
CA ALA A 63 10.63 -8.66 2.89
C ALA A 63 11.93 -8.89 2.11
N GLY A 64 13.06 -8.43 2.60
CA GLY A 64 14.34 -8.55 1.89
C GLY A 64 14.46 -7.70 0.62
N ALA A 65 13.68 -6.61 0.54
CA ALA A 65 13.55 -5.79 -0.67
C ALA A 65 14.75 -4.87 -0.95
N GLN A 66 15.51 -4.50 0.09
CA GLN A 66 16.53 -3.44 0.01
C GLN A 66 17.66 -3.76 -0.96
N ARG A 67 18.08 -5.02 -1.05
CA ARG A 67 19.17 -5.43 -1.97
C ARG A 67 18.81 -5.12 -3.41
N VAL A 68 17.65 -5.56 -3.85
CA VAL A 68 17.20 -5.35 -5.23
C VAL A 68 16.84 -3.87 -5.46
N ALA A 69 16.28 -3.19 -4.48
CA ALA A 69 16.02 -1.74 -4.56
C ALA A 69 17.35 -0.95 -4.73
N ALA A 70 18.41 -1.35 -4.03
CA ALA A 70 19.76 -0.79 -4.21
C ALA A 70 20.31 -1.06 -5.62
N GLU A 71 20.18 -2.29 -6.11
CA GLU A 71 20.58 -2.67 -7.47
C GLU A 71 19.84 -1.89 -8.56
N LEU A 72 18.58 -1.59 -8.36
CA LEU A 72 17.73 -0.86 -9.31
C LEU A 72 17.78 0.66 -9.15
N GLY A 73 18.26 1.17 -8.01
CA GLY A 73 18.25 2.59 -7.71
C GLY A 73 16.85 3.13 -7.39
N ILE A 74 16.03 2.36 -6.66
CA ILE A 74 14.66 2.72 -6.29
C ILE A 74 14.60 2.99 -4.78
N VAL A 75 14.01 4.11 -4.40
CA VAL A 75 13.69 4.42 -3.00
C VAL A 75 12.45 3.63 -2.59
N LEU A 76 12.48 3.03 -1.39
CA LEU A 76 11.31 2.40 -0.78
C LEU A 76 10.79 3.26 0.35
N VAL A 77 9.50 3.53 0.37
CA VAL A 77 8.82 4.27 1.46
C VAL A 77 7.73 3.39 2.06
N MET A 78 7.84 3.08 3.34
CA MET A 78 6.93 2.22 4.09
C MET A 78 6.28 3.01 5.22
N PRO A 79 5.06 3.57 5.02
CA PRO A 79 4.33 4.21 6.11
C PRO A 79 3.73 3.20 7.10
N ASP A 80 3.39 3.67 8.28
CA ASP A 80 2.53 2.93 9.19
C ASP A 80 1.14 2.70 8.57
N THR A 81 0.41 1.72 9.05
CA THR A 81 -0.88 1.26 8.51
C THR A 81 -2.08 2.04 9.03
N SER A 82 -1.89 2.85 10.05
CA SER A 82 -2.94 3.68 10.65
C SER A 82 -2.37 4.81 11.50
N PRO A 83 -3.19 5.79 11.91
CA PRO A 83 -2.87 6.62 13.06
C PRO A 83 -2.73 5.74 14.30
N ARG A 84 -1.92 6.19 15.29
CA ARG A 84 -1.69 5.51 16.57
C ARG A 84 -1.54 6.50 17.70
N GLY A 85 -1.87 6.06 18.92
CA GLY A 85 -1.67 6.82 20.13
C GLY A 85 -2.83 6.69 21.12
N GLU A 86 -2.62 7.13 22.37
CA GLU A 86 -3.62 7.02 23.44
C GLU A 86 -4.91 7.80 23.13
N LYS A 87 -4.82 8.88 22.38
CA LYS A 87 -5.97 9.72 21.99
C LYS A 87 -6.61 9.31 20.66
N VAL A 88 -6.07 8.31 19.99
CA VAL A 88 -6.58 7.79 18.73
C VAL A 88 -7.55 6.67 19.02
N ALA A 89 -8.74 6.73 18.44
CA ALA A 89 -9.74 5.67 18.60
C ALA A 89 -9.18 4.30 18.19
N ASN A 90 -9.57 3.28 18.92
CA ASN A 90 -9.14 1.90 18.69
C ASN A 90 -10.30 0.93 18.95
N ASP A 91 -10.12 -0.30 18.52
CA ASP A 91 -11.00 -1.44 18.75
C ASP A 91 -10.17 -2.60 19.33
N ASP A 92 -10.82 -3.50 20.06
CA ASP A 92 -10.15 -4.68 20.63
C ASP A 92 -9.80 -5.73 19.56
N GLY A 93 -10.49 -5.70 18.42
CA GLY A 93 -10.22 -6.57 17.29
C GLY A 93 -9.05 -6.10 16.44
N TYR A 94 -8.26 -7.04 15.92
CA TYR A 94 -7.10 -6.76 15.07
C TYR A 94 -7.46 -6.15 13.70
N ASP A 95 -8.70 -6.22 13.30
CA ASP A 95 -9.22 -5.88 11.98
C ASP A 95 -9.96 -4.53 11.93
N LEU A 96 -9.87 -3.73 13.00
CA LEU A 96 -10.42 -2.39 13.09
C LEU A 96 -9.56 -1.52 14.01
N GLY A 97 -9.42 -0.23 13.72
CA GLY A 97 -8.66 0.69 14.55
C GLY A 97 -7.17 0.70 14.28
N GLN A 98 -6.36 0.79 15.32
CA GLN A 98 -4.89 0.91 15.20
C GLN A 98 -4.30 -0.36 14.58
N GLY A 99 -3.52 -0.17 13.50
CA GLY A 99 -3.03 -1.26 12.67
C GLY A 99 -4.00 -1.73 11.57
N ALA A 100 -5.16 -1.08 11.42
CA ALA A 100 -6.23 -1.48 10.52
C ALA A 100 -6.96 -0.28 9.88
N GLY A 101 -6.21 0.69 9.37
CA GLY A 101 -6.77 1.94 8.82
C GLY A 101 -7.43 1.81 7.44
N PHE A 102 -7.28 0.68 6.76
CA PHE A 102 -7.84 0.39 5.44
C PHE A 102 -7.55 1.44 4.36
N TYR A 103 -6.62 2.35 4.61
CA TYR A 103 -6.15 3.38 3.66
C TYR A 103 -7.26 4.22 3.05
N LEU A 104 -8.35 4.41 3.78
CA LEU A 104 -9.51 5.24 3.42
C LEU A 104 -9.55 6.52 4.28
N ASN A 105 -10.54 7.37 4.02
CA ASN A 105 -10.88 8.50 4.88
C ASN A 105 -12.18 8.17 5.63
N ALA A 106 -12.09 7.97 6.94
CA ALA A 106 -13.26 7.73 7.77
C ALA A 106 -14.15 8.97 7.85
N THR A 107 -15.46 8.74 7.86
CA THR A 107 -16.48 9.79 7.96
C THR A 107 -17.29 9.73 9.27
N GLN A 108 -17.19 8.61 10.00
CA GLN A 108 -17.97 8.36 11.19
C GLN A 108 -17.17 8.60 12.48
N PRO A 109 -17.80 9.20 13.54
CA PRO A 109 -17.17 9.26 14.84
C PRO A 109 -17.08 7.84 15.45
N PRO A 110 -16.06 7.51 16.26
CA PRO A 110 -14.95 8.38 16.67
C PRO A 110 -13.77 8.39 15.66
N TRP A 111 -13.90 7.71 14.52
CA TRP A 111 -12.82 7.44 13.57
C TRP A 111 -12.40 8.64 12.73
N ALA A 112 -13.37 9.49 12.33
CA ALA A 112 -13.17 10.57 11.36
C ALA A 112 -12.07 11.58 11.74
N THR A 113 -11.76 11.72 13.03
CA THR A 113 -10.76 12.69 13.51
C THR A 113 -9.35 12.33 13.08
N HIS A 114 -9.00 11.04 13.05
CA HIS A 114 -7.63 10.58 12.83
C HIS A 114 -7.48 9.63 11.64
N TYR A 115 -8.52 8.89 11.26
CA TYR A 115 -8.43 7.84 10.24
C TYR A 115 -8.64 8.40 8.84
N ARG A 116 -7.64 9.11 8.33
CA ARG A 116 -7.63 9.74 7.01
C ARG A 116 -6.40 9.33 6.21
N MET A 117 -6.13 8.02 6.22
CA MET A 117 -4.92 7.45 5.60
C MET A 117 -4.87 7.71 4.09
N TYR A 118 -6.01 7.80 3.40
CA TYR A 118 -6.02 8.09 1.98
C TYR A 118 -5.43 9.48 1.67
N ASP A 119 -5.91 10.53 2.33
CA ASP A 119 -5.38 11.89 2.13
C ASP A 119 -3.91 11.98 2.56
N TYR A 120 -3.53 11.28 3.63
CA TYR A 120 -2.13 11.22 4.07
C TYR A 120 -1.22 10.63 3.00
N LEU A 121 -1.61 9.52 2.38
CA LEU A 121 -0.84 8.86 1.33
C LEU A 121 -0.90 9.60 -0.01
N ARG A 122 -2.02 10.26 -0.31
CA ARG A 122 -2.17 11.00 -1.55
C ARG A 122 -1.34 12.27 -1.56
N ASP A 123 -1.35 13.01 -0.45
CA ASP A 123 -0.86 14.39 -0.40
C ASP A 123 0.31 14.59 0.58
N GLU A 124 0.12 14.28 1.87
CA GLU A 124 1.06 14.69 2.91
C GLU A 124 2.38 13.91 2.88
N LEU A 125 2.33 12.59 2.86
CA LEU A 125 3.54 11.76 2.87
C LEU A 125 4.40 11.98 1.61
N PRO A 126 3.84 12.00 0.39
CA PRO A 126 4.65 12.29 -0.81
C PRO A 126 5.30 13.68 -0.78
N ALA A 127 4.56 14.70 -0.35
CA ALA A 127 5.10 16.05 -0.23
C ALA A 127 6.23 16.12 0.80
N LEU A 128 6.07 15.44 1.94
CA LEU A 128 7.10 15.34 2.97
C LEU A 128 8.35 14.64 2.44
N VAL A 129 8.19 13.50 1.78
CA VAL A 129 9.31 12.74 1.20
C VAL A 129 10.07 13.57 0.17
N GLN A 130 9.37 14.22 -0.76
CA GLN A 130 9.98 15.08 -1.78
C GLN A 130 10.68 16.31 -1.19
N SER A 131 10.18 16.87 -0.09
CA SER A 131 10.79 18.02 0.55
C SER A 131 12.03 17.70 1.39
N GLN A 132 12.14 16.47 1.91
CA GLN A 132 13.19 16.07 2.85
C GLN A 132 14.29 15.19 2.22
N PHE A 133 13.99 14.53 1.11
CA PHE A 133 14.90 13.60 0.46
C PHE A 133 15.07 13.97 -1.02
N ASN A 134 16.25 13.67 -1.54
CA ASN A 134 16.53 13.86 -2.97
C ASN A 134 15.92 12.71 -3.78
N VAL A 135 14.63 12.82 -4.10
CA VAL A 135 13.86 11.85 -4.86
C VAL A 135 13.14 12.51 -6.02
N SER A 136 12.82 11.75 -7.06
CA SER A 136 11.99 12.24 -8.17
C SER A 136 10.50 12.22 -7.83
N ASP A 137 9.69 12.86 -8.66
CA ASP A 137 8.22 12.81 -8.60
C ASP A 137 7.63 11.51 -9.18
N ARG A 138 8.47 10.71 -9.88
CA ARG A 138 8.03 9.43 -10.45
C ARG A 138 7.85 8.41 -9.32
N CYS A 139 6.67 7.84 -9.25
CA CYS A 139 6.38 6.85 -8.22
C CYS A 139 5.52 5.70 -8.72
N ALA A 140 5.63 4.59 -7.99
CA ALA A 140 4.77 3.42 -8.09
C ALA A 140 4.28 3.03 -6.70
N ILE A 141 3.34 2.11 -6.62
CA ILE A 141 2.75 1.70 -5.36
C ILE A 141 2.56 0.18 -5.32
N SER A 142 2.81 -0.40 -4.16
CA SER A 142 2.64 -1.83 -3.89
C SER A 142 2.10 -2.04 -2.48
N GLY A 143 1.59 -3.23 -2.20
CA GLY A 143 1.14 -3.55 -0.85
C GLY A 143 0.70 -5.00 -0.68
N HIS A 144 0.44 -5.39 0.56
CA HIS A 144 0.03 -6.73 0.94
C HIS A 144 -1.30 -6.72 1.67
N SER A 145 -2.23 -7.62 1.32
CA SER A 145 -3.50 -7.83 2.03
C SER A 145 -4.35 -6.54 2.07
N MET A 146 -4.63 -5.99 3.26
CA MET A 146 -5.22 -4.66 3.43
C MET A 146 -4.40 -3.58 2.72
N GLY A 147 -3.07 -3.70 2.71
CA GLY A 147 -2.19 -2.78 1.97
C GLY A 147 -2.25 -2.98 0.47
N GLY A 148 -2.51 -4.21 0.00
CA GLY A 148 -2.81 -4.48 -1.40
C GLY A 148 -4.10 -3.81 -1.85
N HIS A 149 -5.15 -3.88 -1.03
CA HIS A 149 -6.36 -3.06 -1.18
C HIS A 149 -5.99 -1.57 -1.27
N GLY A 150 -5.20 -1.08 -0.33
CA GLY A 150 -4.76 0.32 -0.31
C GLY A 150 -4.02 0.73 -1.59
N ALA A 151 -3.07 -0.09 -2.06
CA ALA A 151 -2.32 0.18 -3.29
C ALA A 151 -3.24 0.27 -4.52
N LEU A 152 -4.19 -0.65 -4.64
CA LEU A 152 -5.14 -0.66 -5.75
C LEU A 152 -6.07 0.56 -5.74
N ILE A 153 -6.67 0.92 -4.60
CA ILE A 153 -7.54 2.11 -4.54
C ILE A 153 -6.77 3.40 -4.77
N MET A 154 -5.54 3.50 -4.26
CA MET A 154 -4.67 4.66 -4.52
C MET A 154 -4.41 4.83 -6.02
N ALA A 155 -4.10 3.75 -6.73
CA ALA A 155 -3.85 3.78 -8.17
C ALA A 155 -5.12 4.12 -8.96
N LEU A 156 -6.23 3.45 -8.67
CA LEU A 156 -7.50 3.62 -9.38
C LEU A 156 -8.16 5.00 -9.16
N LYS A 157 -8.01 5.57 -7.96
CA LYS A 157 -8.57 6.90 -7.63
C LYS A 157 -7.70 8.07 -8.07
N ASN A 158 -6.44 7.82 -8.45
CA ASN A 158 -5.49 8.89 -8.82
C ASN A 158 -4.85 8.61 -10.19
N PRO A 159 -5.62 8.69 -11.30
CA PRO A 159 -5.09 8.50 -12.64
C PRO A 159 -3.89 9.42 -12.91
N GLY A 160 -2.85 8.86 -13.52
CA GLY A 160 -1.64 9.60 -13.88
C GLY A 160 -0.64 9.82 -12.73
N LYS A 161 -0.97 9.45 -11.50
CA LYS A 161 -0.06 9.62 -10.36
C LYS A 161 1.00 8.51 -10.28
N TYR A 162 0.62 7.27 -10.48
CA TYR A 162 1.51 6.12 -10.36
C TYR A 162 1.83 5.54 -11.73
N THR A 163 3.08 5.13 -11.93
CA THR A 163 3.52 4.51 -13.21
C THR A 163 3.11 3.04 -13.32
N SER A 164 2.89 2.38 -12.19
CA SER A 164 2.48 0.98 -12.08
C SER A 164 1.97 0.69 -10.67
N VAL A 165 1.19 -0.38 -10.52
CA VAL A 165 0.71 -0.87 -9.22
C VAL A 165 0.94 -2.36 -9.11
N SER A 166 1.29 -2.84 -7.92
CA SER A 166 1.32 -4.28 -7.65
C SER A 166 0.74 -4.61 -6.27
N ALA A 167 0.33 -5.85 -6.08
CA ALA A 167 -0.20 -6.30 -4.81
C ALA A 167 0.08 -7.78 -4.55
N PHE A 168 0.33 -8.10 -3.28
CA PHE A 168 0.41 -9.45 -2.75
C PHE A 168 -0.88 -9.76 -1.99
N ALA A 169 -1.60 -10.82 -2.39
CA ALA A 169 -2.79 -11.29 -1.69
C ALA A 169 -3.76 -10.17 -1.27
N PRO A 170 -4.17 -9.27 -2.19
CA PRO A 170 -4.97 -8.09 -1.84
C PRO A 170 -6.41 -8.43 -1.47
N ILE A 171 -7.00 -7.65 -0.56
CA ILE A 171 -8.46 -7.60 -0.37
C ILE A 171 -9.03 -6.77 -1.52
N VAL A 172 -9.61 -7.42 -2.53
CA VAL A 172 -10.01 -6.72 -3.77
C VAL A 172 -11.47 -6.26 -3.78
N ASN A 173 -12.31 -6.89 -2.95
CA ASN A 173 -13.75 -6.62 -2.91
C ASN A 173 -14.23 -6.41 -1.46
N PRO A 174 -13.71 -5.40 -0.74
CA PRO A 174 -13.99 -5.19 0.67
C PRO A 174 -15.48 -5.01 0.99
N CYS A 175 -16.28 -4.51 0.04
CA CYS A 175 -17.72 -4.38 0.22
C CYS A 175 -18.46 -5.71 0.45
N SER A 176 -17.86 -6.84 0.09
CA SER A 176 -18.50 -8.15 0.08
C SER A 176 -17.82 -9.20 0.97
N VAL A 177 -16.79 -8.83 1.70
CA VAL A 177 -16.03 -9.75 2.56
C VAL A 177 -16.02 -9.29 4.02
N PRO A 178 -15.91 -10.21 5.01
CA PRO A 178 -16.06 -9.88 6.42
C PRO A 178 -15.16 -8.74 6.93
N TRP A 179 -13.88 -8.75 6.60
CA TRP A 179 -12.97 -7.68 7.03
C TRP A 179 -13.39 -6.31 6.50
N GLY A 180 -13.74 -6.23 5.22
CA GLY A 180 -14.16 -4.99 4.59
C GLY A 180 -15.51 -4.50 5.11
N ILE A 181 -16.49 -5.39 5.28
CA ILE A 181 -17.80 -5.05 5.82
C ILE A 181 -17.68 -4.45 7.23
N LYS A 182 -16.89 -5.08 8.11
CA LYS A 182 -16.64 -4.57 9.46
C LYS A 182 -15.99 -3.19 9.44
N ALA A 183 -14.92 -3.04 8.66
CA ALA A 183 -14.19 -1.78 8.58
C ALA A 183 -15.02 -0.66 7.96
N PHE A 184 -15.71 -0.93 6.85
CA PHE A 184 -16.47 0.08 6.13
C PHE A 184 -17.72 0.52 6.88
N SER A 185 -18.45 -0.40 7.51
CA SER A 185 -19.60 -0.03 8.36
C SER A 185 -19.16 0.86 9.52
N SER A 186 -18.00 0.59 10.12
CA SER A 186 -17.45 1.38 11.22
C SER A 186 -16.90 2.74 10.76
N TYR A 187 -16.07 2.76 9.72
CA TYR A 187 -15.42 3.98 9.25
C TYR A 187 -16.30 4.89 8.40
N LEU A 188 -17.19 4.30 7.59
CA LEU A 188 -17.98 5.02 6.58
C LEU A 188 -19.49 5.05 6.88
N GLY A 189 -19.95 4.24 7.85
CA GLY A 189 -21.37 4.11 8.17
C GLY A 189 -22.11 3.12 7.27
N GLU A 190 -23.44 3.14 7.33
CA GLU A 190 -24.29 2.12 6.71
C GLU A 190 -24.63 2.37 5.23
N ASP A 191 -24.28 3.54 4.68
CA ASP A 191 -24.50 3.84 3.26
C ASP A 191 -23.50 3.06 2.38
N LYS A 192 -23.97 1.95 1.84
CA LYS A 192 -23.14 1.09 0.97
C LYS A 192 -22.72 1.76 -0.35
N ASN A 193 -23.39 2.82 -0.78
CA ASN A 193 -22.93 3.57 -1.94
C ASN A 193 -21.63 4.32 -1.64
N ALA A 194 -21.45 4.82 -0.42
CA ALA A 194 -20.21 5.43 0.02
C ALA A 194 -19.03 4.43 0.07
N TRP A 195 -19.32 3.13 0.26
CA TRP A 195 -18.29 2.09 0.30
C TRP A 195 -17.67 1.83 -1.08
N LEU A 196 -18.45 2.01 -2.16
CA LEU A 196 -18.00 1.72 -3.53
C LEU A 196 -16.80 2.59 -3.95
N GLU A 197 -16.66 3.76 -3.35
CA GLU A 197 -15.49 4.64 -3.58
C GLU A 197 -14.19 4.08 -3.04
N TRP A 198 -14.24 3.03 -2.22
CA TRP A 198 -13.11 2.40 -1.55
C TRP A 198 -12.96 0.91 -1.90
N ASP A 199 -13.67 0.45 -2.92
CA ASP A 199 -13.65 -0.94 -3.38
C ASP A 199 -12.97 -1.03 -4.75
N SER A 200 -11.87 -1.78 -4.84
CA SER A 200 -11.10 -1.83 -6.08
C SER A 200 -11.83 -2.49 -7.24
N CYS A 201 -12.74 -3.43 -6.98
CA CYS A 201 -13.58 -4.00 -8.05
C CYS A 201 -14.58 -2.96 -8.58
N ALA A 202 -15.26 -2.24 -7.70
CA ALA A 202 -16.19 -1.18 -8.08
C ALA A 202 -15.46 -0.05 -8.84
N LEU A 203 -14.29 0.37 -8.34
CA LEU A 203 -13.47 1.38 -9.00
C LEU A 203 -12.96 0.91 -10.36
N MET A 204 -12.57 -0.36 -10.49
CA MET A 204 -12.15 -0.96 -11.77
C MET A 204 -13.29 -0.91 -12.80
N TYR A 205 -14.51 -1.30 -12.41
CA TYR A 205 -15.67 -1.20 -13.29
C TYR A 205 -16.02 0.25 -13.68
N ALA A 206 -15.78 1.22 -12.82
CA ALA A 206 -15.99 2.63 -13.09
C ALA A 206 -14.85 3.30 -13.88
N SER A 207 -13.68 2.65 -14.01
CA SER A 207 -12.49 3.23 -14.63
C SER A 207 -12.61 3.39 -16.15
N ASN A 208 -11.80 4.30 -16.72
CA ASN A 208 -11.63 4.46 -18.14
C ASN A 208 -10.38 3.73 -18.62
N ALA A 209 -10.43 3.16 -19.83
CA ALA A 209 -9.30 2.43 -20.41
C ALA A 209 -8.03 3.30 -20.54
N GLN A 210 -8.18 4.60 -20.78
CA GLN A 210 -7.08 5.56 -20.88
C GLN A 210 -6.32 5.79 -19.57
N ASP A 211 -6.93 5.48 -18.44
CA ASP A 211 -6.36 5.63 -17.10
C ASP A 211 -5.65 4.36 -16.63
N ALA A 212 -5.68 3.32 -17.46
CA ALA A 212 -5.13 2.01 -17.12
C ALA A 212 -3.61 2.04 -17.01
N ILE A 213 -3.11 1.46 -15.93
CA ILE A 213 -1.68 1.31 -15.66
C ILE A 213 -1.31 -0.17 -15.48
N PRO A 214 -0.06 -0.55 -15.79
CA PRO A 214 0.42 -1.91 -15.56
C PRO A 214 0.20 -2.35 -14.13
N THR A 215 -0.42 -3.53 -13.97
CA THR A 215 -0.82 -4.08 -12.67
C THR A 215 -0.34 -5.53 -12.55
N LEU A 216 0.34 -5.83 -11.43
CA LEU A 216 0.79 -7.18 -11.09
C LEU A 216 0.20 -7.61 -9.76
N ILE A 217 -0.44 -8.78 -9.72
CA ILE A 217 -0.95 -9.38 -8.48
C ILE A 217 -0.39 -10.78 -8.33
N ASP A 218 0.17 -11.07 -7.15
CA ASP A 218 0.54 -12.41 -6.73
C ASP A 218 -0.40 -12.90 -5.62
N GLN A 219 -0.83 -14.15 -5.72
CA GLN A 219 -1.72 -14.81 -4.77
C GLN A 219 -1.24 -16.25 -4.50
N GLY A 220 -1.00 -16.58 -3.25
CA GLY A 220 -0.75 -17.97 -2.85
C GLY A 220 -2.02 -18.80 -2.86
N ASP A 221 -1.95 -20.01 -3.37
CA ASP A 221 -3.12 -20.92 -3.40
C ASP A 221 -3.36 -21.66 -2.07
N ASN A 222 -2.37 -21.63 -1.17
CA ASN A 222 -2.50 -22.16 0.20
C ASN A 222 -2.77 -21.06 1.24
N ASP A 223 -3.23 -19.89 0.79
CA ASP A 223 -3.58 -18.77 1.65
C ASP A 223 -4.91 -19.04 2.36
N GLN A 224 -4.91 -19.04 3.69
CA GLN A 224 -6.09 -19.31 4.50
C GLN A 224 -7.21 -18.28 4.33
N PHE A 225 -6.91 -17.10 3.81
CA PHE A 225 -7.88 -16.02 3.60
C PHE A 225 -8.38 -15.93 2.15
N LEU A 226 -7.87 -16.78 1.26
CA LEU A 226 -8.13 -16.73 -0.19
C LEU A 226 -9.63 -16.71 -0.52
N ALA A 227 -10.39 -17.65 0.06
CA ALA A 227 -11.82 -17.80 -0.25
C ALA A 227 -12.69 -16.73 0.40
N ASP A 228 -12.44 -16.44 1.69
CA ASP A 228 -13.36 -15.64 2.50
C ASP A 228 -13.09 -14.13 2.46
N GLN A 229 -11.85 -13.72 2.20
CA GLN A 229 -11.42 -12.32 2.35
C GLN A 229 -10.78 -11.72 1.08
N LEU A 230 -10.06 -12.49 0.27
CA LEU A 230 -9.21 -11.94 -0.79
C LEU A 230 -9.86 -11.97 -2.17
N GLN A 231 -10.31 -13.11 -2.63
CA GLN A 231 -11.10 -13.32 -3.85
C GLN A 231 -10.50 -12.65 -5.11
N PRO A 232 -9.20 -12.83 -5.44
CA PRO A 232 -8.53 -12.08 -6.51
C PRO A 232 -9.15 -12.26 -7.90
N ALA A 233 -9.84 -13.37 -8.14
CA ALA A 233 -10.52 -13.66 -9.40
C ALA A 233 -11.62 -12.63 -9.74
N VAL A 234 -12.25 -12.02 -8.73
CA VAL A 234 -13.29 -10.99 -8.93
C VAL A 234 -12.68 -9.74 -9.58
N LEU A 235 -11.51 -9.31 -9.10
CA LEU A 235 -10.80 -8.18 -9.71
C LEU A 235 -10.25 -8.55 -11.09
N ALA A 236 -9.74 -9.78 -11.28
CA ALA A 236 -9.24 -10.24 -12.55
C ALA A 236 -10.33 -10.21 -13.66
N GLU A 237 -11.54 -10.60 -13.31
CA GLU A 237 -12.67 -10.49 -14.24
C GLU A 237 -13.05 -9.04 -14.55
N ALA A 238 -13.07 -8.16 -13.54
CA ALA A 238 -13.31 -6.74 -13.76
C ALA A 238 -12.24 -6.12 -14.68
N ALA A 239 -10.97 -6.42 -14.44
CA ALA A 239 -9.85 -5.98 -15.26
C ALA A 239 -9.97 -6.48 -16.72
N ARG A 240 -10.34 -7.74 -16.92
CA ARG A 240 -10.56 -8.33 -18.24
C ARG A 240 -11.65 -7.58 -19.01
N GLN A 241 -12.78 -7.30 -18.35
CA GLN A 241 -13.90 -6.55 -18.97
C GLN A 241 -13.54 -5.12 -19.34
N LYS A 242 -12.64 -4.50 -18.58
CA LYS A 242 -12.17 -3.12 -18.80
C LYS A 242 -10.92 -3.05 -19.70
N ALA A 243 -10.42 -4.18 -20.20
CA ALA A 243 -9.15 -4.26 -20.91
C ALA A 243 -7.97 -3.64 -20.15
N TRP A 244 -8.00 -3.76 -18.81
CA TRP A 244 -6.96 -3.26 -17.94
C TRP A 244 -5.73 -4.17 -18.00
N PRO A 245 -4.50 -3.64 -18.16
CA PRO A 245 -3.27 -4.45 -18.28
C PRO A 245 -2.88 -5.05 -16.93
N MET A 246 -3.57 -6.09 -16.50
CA MET A 246 -3.35 -6.78 -15.23
C MET A 246 -2.87 -8.21 -15.44
N THR A 247 -1.83 -8.59 -14.71
CA THR A 247 -1.37 -9.96 -14.57
C THR A 247 -1.68 -10.47 -13.17
N LEU A 248 -2.45 -11.54 -13.06
CA LEU A 248 -2.65 -12.29 -11.81
C LEU A 248 -1.84 -13.57 -11.88
N ARG A 249 -0.91 -13.77 -10.94
CA ARG A 249 -0.13 -14.99 -10.81
C ARG A 249 -0.58 -15.77 -9.57
N ILE A 250 -0.89 -17.05 -9.74
CA ILE A 250 -1.17 -17.94 -8.61
C ILE A 250 0.12 -18.69 -8.28
N GLN A 251 0.56 -18.58 -7.03
CA GLN A 251 1.81 -19.16 -6.54
C GLN A 251 1.51 -20.43 -5.74
N PRO A 252 1.84 -21.62 -6.29
CA PRO A 252 1.47 -22.90 -5.68
C PRO A 252 2.16 -23.11 -4.32
N GLY A 253 1.36 -23.48 -3.31
CA GLY A 253 1.84 -23.82 -1.96
C GLY A 253 2.14 -22.61 -1.05
N TYR A 254 2.07 -21.39 -1.54
CA TYR A 254 2.34 -20.21 -0.73
C TYR A 254 1.10 -19.76 0.06
N ASP A 255 1.35 -19.29 1.26
CA ASP A 255 0.37 -18.79 2.23
C ASP A 255 0.31 -17.26 2.28
N HIS A 256 -0.26 -16.69 3.36
CA HIS A 256 -0.42 -15.25 3.55
C HIS A 256 0.76 -14.58 4.27
N SER A 257 1.85 -15.30 4.47
CA SER A 257 2.97 -14.85 5.31
C SER A 257 4.00 -14.00 4.56
N TYR A 258 4.95 -13.42 5.31
CA TYR A 258 6.12 -12.75 4.74
C TYR A 258 7.08 -13.69 4.02
N TYR A 259 7.01 -15.01 4.22
CA TYR A 259 7.75 -15.98 3.39
C TYR A 259 7.29 -15.91 1.93
N PHE A 260 6.00 -15.75 1.71
CA PHE A 260 5.44 -15.50 0.39
C PHE A 260 5.95 -14.18 -0.20
N ILE A 261 5.83 -13.07 0.53
CA ILE A 261 6.30 -11.76 0.07
C ILE A 261 7.79 -11.80 -0.26
N ALA A 262 8.61 -12.33 0.64
CA ALA A 262 10.07 -12.41 0.45
C ALA A 262 10.48 -13.24 -0.77
N SER A 263 9.67 -14.24 -1.13
CA SER A 263 9.95 -15.08 -2.30
C SER A 263 9.74 -14.38 -3.64
N PHE A 264 8.86 -13.37 -3.70
CA PHE A 264 8.46 -12.73 -4.95
C PHE A 264 8.65 -11.22 -4.99
N ILE A 265 9.13 -10.60 -3.90
CA ILE A 265 9.32 -9.13 -3.87
C ILE A 265 10.32 -8.64 -4.92
N GLU A 266 11.33 -9.43 -5.26
CA GLU A 266 12.26 -9.10 -6.34
C GLU A 266 11.53 -8.97 -7.68
N ASP A 267 10.63 -9.90 -8.00
CA ASP A 267 9.84 -9.86 -9.24
C ASP A 267 9.01 -8.57 -9.31
N HIS A 268 8.39 -8.18 -8.19
CA HIS A 268 7.60 -6.95 -8.11
C HIS A 268 8.47 -5.70 -8.27
N LEU A 269 9.64 -5.64 -7.66
CA LEU A 269 10.58 -4.54 -7.84
C LEU A 269 11.06 -4.43 -9.29
N ARG A 270 11.40 -5.56 -9.93
CA ARG A 270 11.79 -5.59 -11.34
C ARG A 270 10.62 -5.24 -12.29
N PHE A 271 9.41 -5.63 -11.93
CA PHE A 271 8.20 -5.18 -12.64
C PHE A 271 8.05 -3.66 -12.59
N HIS A 272 8.13 -3.06 -11.39
CA HIS A 272 8.01 -1.61 -11.24
C HIS A 272 9.16 -0.85 -11.93
N ALA A 273 10.38 -1.40 -11.92
CA ALA A 273 11.53 -0.78 -12.57
C ALA A 273 11.33 -0.56 -14.08
N GLN A 274 10.58 -1.44 -14.75
CA GLN A 274 10.26 -1.29 -16.18
C GLN A 274 9.49 -0.01 -16.49
N TYR A 275 8.81 0.55 -15.51
CA TYR A 275 7.96 1.75 -15.66
C TYR A 275 8.52 2.96 -14.90
N LEU A 276 9.24 2.75 -13.82
CA LEU A 276 9.84 3.81 -13.01
C LEU A 276 11.12 4.39 -13.65
N LEU A 277 11.89 3.57 -14.36
CA LEU A 277 13.22 3.93 -14.87
C LEU A 277 13.23 4.32 -16.37
N LYS A 278 12.07 4.61 -16.93
CA LYS A 278 11.92 5.06 -18.33
C LYS A 278 12.13 6.54 -18.49
#